data_bfa66a89cc48fc3fc2835ee8e191e113
#
_entry.id   bfa66a89cc48fc3fc2835ee8e191e113
#
_cell.length_a   1.000
_cell.length_b   1.000
_cell.length_c   1.000
_cell.angle_alpha   90.00
_cell.angle_beta   90.00
_cell.angle_gamma   90.00
#
_symmetry.space_group_name_H-M   'P 1'
#
loop_
_entity.id
_entity.type
_entity.pdbx_description
1 polymer ?
#
loop_
_entity_poly.entity_id
_entity_poly.type
_entity_poly.pdbx_seq_one_letter_code
_entity_poly.pdbx_strand_id
1 'polypeptide(L)'
;MNTAALLEKHTPGKQFDIIGCSGYSNMNNIVCLTASADNNFIEEGIVQGTLLFVDKDSTYEKGKLNVFRYKRDRSPQYKLSRTKIPNGSFIGTVFMAVNQY
;
A
#
# COMPACT_ATOMS: atom_id res chain seq x y z
N MET A 1 7.94 -14.36 12.52
CA MET A 1 8.31 -12.99 12.19
C MET A 1 7.31 -12.37 11.24
N ASN A 2 6.95 -11.17 11.54
CA ASN A 2 5.92 -10.49 10.76
C ASN A 2 6.57 -9.67 9.64
N THR A 3 6.26 -10.01 8.39
CA THR A 3 6.75 -9.25 7.25
C THR A 3 5.73 -8.26 6.73
N ALA A 4 4.60 -8.13 7.42
CA ALA A 4 3.55 -7.23 7.00
C ALA A 4 3.66 -5.89 7.73
N ALA A 5 3.20 -4.85 7.08
CA ALA A 5 3.14 -3.52 7.66
C ALA A 5 1.69 -3.04 7.64
N LEU A 6 1.31 -2.35 8.69
CA LEU A 6 -0.02 -1.77 8.78
C LEU A 6 -0.07 -0.50 7.94
N LEU A 7 -1.13 -0.34 7.18
CA LEU A 7 -1.32 0.79 6.30
C LEU A 7 -2.62 1.50 6.62
N GLU A 8 -2.63 2.79 6.38
CA GLU A 8 -3.83 3.61 6.51
C GLU A 8 -4.31 3.98 5.12
N LYS A 9 -5.59 3.77 4.87
CA LYS A 9 -6.13 4.15 3.58
C LYS A 9 -6.21 5.66 3.47
N HIS A 10 -5.74 6.16 2.36
CA HIS A 10 -5.74 7.57 2.08
C HIS A 10 -6.76 7.88 1.00
N THR A 11 -7.42 9.03 1.08
CA THR A 11 -8.37 9.44 0.05
C THR A 11 -7.60 10.13 -1.06
N PRO A 12 -7.53 9.55 -2.25
CA PRO A 12 -6.76 10.16 -3.33
C PRO A 12 -7.44 11.40 -3.86
N GLY A 13 -6.67 12.25 -4.50
CA GLY A 13 -7.19 13.38 -5.25
C GLY A 13 -7.42 14.63 -4.47
N LYS A 14 -7.33 14.62 -3.17
CA LYS A 14 -7.51 15.84 -2.40
C LYS A 14 -6.24 16.57 -2.12
N GLN A 15 -5.23 15.85 -1.74
CA GLN A 15 -4.01 16.46 -1.24
C GLN A 15 -2.86 16.33 -2.17
N PHE A 16 -2.91 15.38 -3.03
CA PHE A 16 -1.92 15.31 -4.04
C PHE A 16 -2.53 14.93 -5.32
N ASP A 17 -2.16 15.74 -6.13
CA ASP A 17 -2.28 15.57 -7.50
C ASP A 17 -1.27 14.52 -7.85
N ILE A 18 -1.69 13.44 -8.44
CA ILE A 18 -0.78 12.41 -8.88
C ILE A 18 -0.27 12.78 -10.27
N ILE A 19 0.11 14.02 -10.41
CA ILE A 19 0.57 14.53 -11.70
C ILE A 19 1.80 13.80 -12.18
N GLY A 20 2.64 13.39 -11.25
CA GLY A 20 3.84 12.67 -11.61
C GLY A 20 3.62 11.25 -12.11
N CYS A 21 2.41 10.75 -12.02
CA CYS A 21 2.10 9.38 -12.43
C CYS A 21 1.61 9.34 -13.87
N SER A 22 2.39 9.86 -14.75
CA SER A 22 1.94 10.05 -16.13
C SER A 22 1.62 8.76 -16.87
N GLY A 23 2.04 7.63 -16.42
CA GLY A 23 1.68 6.36 -17.02
C GLY A 23 0.34 5.79 -16.56
N TYR A 24 -0.29 6.43 -15.58
CA TYR A 24 -1.49 5.92 -14.94
C TYR A 24 -2.60 6.93 -15.08
N SER A 25 -3.29 6.87 -16.19
CA SER A 25 -4.37 7.80 -16.45
C SER A 25 -5.67 7.42 -15.76
N ASN A 26 -5.80 6.17 -15.35
CA ASN A 26 -7.03 5.67 -14.74
C ASN A 26 -6.87 5.54 -13.23
N MET A 27 -7.34 6.54 -12.53
CA MET A 27 -7.26 6.60 -11.08
C MET A 27 -8.11 5.55 -10.38
N ASN A 28 -9.07 4.97 -11.07
CA ASN A 28 -9.92 3.96 -10.46
C ASN A 28 -9.17 2.67 -10.15
N ASN A 29 -8.04 2.46 -10.78
CA ASN A 29 -7.23 1.27 -10.59
C ASN A 29 -6.07 1.51 -9.63
N ILE A 30 -6.01 2.67 -9.01
CA ILE A 30 -4.93 3.03 -8.10
C ILE A 30 -5.52 3.33 -6.72
N VAL A 31 -4.91 2.75 -5.71
CA VAL A 31 -5.22 3.07 -4.31
C VAL A 31 -3.99 3.72 -3.70
N CYS A 32 -4.20 4.78 -2.94
CA CYS A 32 -3.13 5.41 -2.19
C CYS A 32 -3.29 5.09 -0.71
N LEU A 33 -2.24 4.57 -0.11
CA LEU A 33 -2.22 4.23 1.31
C LEU A 33 -1.07 4.98 1.97
N THR A 34 -1.21 5.23 3.27
CA THR A 34 -0.17 5.88 4.04
C THR A 34 0.44 4.86 5.00
N ALA A 35 1.75 4.76 4.99
CA ALA A 35 2.45 3.83 5.87
C ALA A 35 2.38 4.32 7.32
N SER A 36 2.15 3.40 8.23
CA SER A 36 2.17 3.70 9.66
C SER A 36 3.60 3.61 10.20
N ALA A 37 3.77 4.07 11.44
CA ALA A 37 5.07 3.99 12.10
C ALA A 37 5.48 2.54 12.37
N ASP A 38 4.51 1.68 12.54
CA ASP A 38 4.70 0.28 12.88
C ASP A 38 4.89 -0.59 11.67
N ASN A 39 5.79 -0.22 10.76
CA ASN A 39 5.99 -1.06 9.60
C ASN A 39 7.37 -1.71 9.64
N ASN A 40 7.48 -2.85 8.98
CA ASN A 40 8.72 -3.62 8.94
C ASN A 40 9.56 -3.33 7.71
N PHE A 41 9.28 -2.22 7.04
CA PHE A 41 9.93 -1.88 5.78
C PHE A 41 10.69 -0.56 5.85
N ILE A 42 11.08 -0.16 7.07
CA ILE A 42 11.80 1.10 7.27
C ILE A 42 13.13 1.10 6.55
N GLU A 43 13.82 -0.04 6.55
CA GLU A 43 15.10 -0.15 5.86
C GLU A 43 14.98 -0.01 4.35
N GLU A 44 13.78 -0.18 3.84
CA GLU A 44 13.52 -0.01 2.41
C GLU A 44 13.01 1.38 2.09
N GLY A 45 13.04 2.27 3.07
CA GLY A 45 12.63 3.66 2.86
C GLY A 45 11.16 3.93 3.13
N ILE A 46 10.41 2.95 3.62
CA ILE A 46 9.00 3.15 3.95
C ILE A 46 8.90 3.52 5.41
N VAL A 47 8.67 4.78 5.67
CA VAL A 47 8.58 5.33 7.02
C VAL A 47 7.17 5.81 7.28
N GLN A 48 6.91 6.23 8.51
CA GLN A 48 5.60 6.79 8.83
C GLN A 48 5.29 7.95 7.90
N GLY A 49 4.12 7.92 7.29
CA GLY A 49 3.70 8.98 6.39
C GLY A 49 4.08 8.77 4.94
N THR A 50 4.88 7.76 4.63
CA THR A 50 5.19 7.44 3.23
C THR A 50 3.89 7.09 2.50
N LEU A 51 3.69 7.70 1.34
CA LEU A 51 2.54 7.40 0.50
C LEU A 51 2.87 6.22 -0.39
N LEU A 52 1.99 5.24 -0.39
CA LEU A 52 2.17 4.03 -1.19
C LEU A 52 1.07 3.99 -2.24
N PHE A 53 1.48 3.95 -3.48
CA PHE A 53 0.54 3.87 -4.60
C PHE A 53 0.47 2.43 -5.06
N VAL A 54 -0.74 1.90 -5.06
CA VAL A 54 -1.01 0.49 -5.27
C VAL A 54 -1.77 0.30 -6.56
N ASP A 55 -1.27 -0.56 -7.41
CA ASP A 55 -1.91 -0.93 -8.67
C ASP A 55 -2.89 -2.07 -8.42
N LYS A 56 -4.17 -1.78 -8.51
CA LYS A 56 -5.22 -2.77 -8.28
C LYS A 56 -5.35 -3.79 -9.40
N ASP A 57 -4.79 -3.49 -10.55
CA ASP A 57 -4.80 -4.42 -11.69
C ASP A 57 -3.66 -5.40 -11.66
N SER A 58 -2.74 -5.25 -10.73
CA SER A 58 -1.62 -6.18 -10.61
C SER A 58 -2.06 -7.51 -10.01
N THR A 59 -1.25 -8.53 -10.19
CA THR A 59 -1.48 -9.83 -9.58
C THR A 59 -0.46 -10.07 -8.49
N TYR A 60 -0.84 -10.91 -7.54
CA TYR A 60 0.08 -11.25 -6.45
C TYR A 60 1.35 -11.86 -7.01
N GLU A 61 2.48 -11.43 -6.46
CA GLU A 61 3.77 -11.99 -6.80
C GLU A 61 4.63 -12.05 -5.56
N LYS A 62 5.08 -13.24 -5.22
CA LYS A 62 5.93 -13.43 -4.05
C LYS A 62 7.21 -12.60 -4.19
N GLY A 63 7.58 -11.92 -3.12
CA GLY A 63 8.78 -11.09 -3.11
C GLY A 63 8.55 -9.64 -3.46
N LYS A 64 7.41 -9.31 -4.04
CA LYS A 64 7.05 -7.92 -4.28
C LYS A 64 6.35 -7.33 -3.07
N LEU A 65 6.18 -6.01 -3.07
CA LEU A 65 5.45 -5.35 -2.01
C LEU A 65 3.96 -5.45 -2.32
N ASN A 66 3.33 -6.47 -1.77
CA ASN A 66 1.92 -6.75 -1.98
C ASN A 66 1.10 -6.15 -0.85
N VAL A 67 -0.08 -5.68 -1.16
CA VAL A 67 -1.01 -5.14 -0.18
C VAL A 67 -2.17 -6.09 -0.03
N PHE A 68 -2.49 -6.41 1.21
CA PHE A 68 -3.61 -7.27 1.55
C PHE A 68 -4.56 -6.53 2.46
N ARG A 69 -5.84 -6.79 2.27
CA ARG A 69 -6.88 -6.28 3.17
C ARG A 69 -7.41 -7.42 4.02
N TYR A 70 -7.61 -7.14 5.28
CA TYR A 70 -8.25 -8.09 6.19
C TYR A 70 -9.12 -7.31 7.17
N LYS A 71 -10.03 -7.99 7.82
CA LYS A 71 -10.89 -7.36 8.81
C LYS A 71 -10.39 -7.66 10.21
N ARG A 72 -10.33 -6.64 11.02
CA ARG A 72 -10.01 -6.75 12.43
C ARG A 72 -11.02 -5.90 13.19
N ASP A 73 -11.74 -6.54 14.12
CA ASP A 73 -12.74 -5.84 14.93
C ASP A 73 -13.73 -5.06 14.07
N ARG A 74 -14.19 -5.67 12.98
CA ARG A 74 -15.14 -5.10 12.03
C ARG A 74 -14.59 -3.94 11.21
N SER A 75 -13.32 -3.64 11.36
CA SER A 75 -12.69 -2.57 10.58
C SER A 75 -11.76 -3.15 9.54
N PRO A 76 -11.75 -2.61 8.33
CA PRO A 76 -10.78 -3.05 7.33
C PRO A 76 -9.40 -2.56 7.70
N GLN A 77 -8.42 -3.43 7.59
CA GLN A 77 -7.02 -3.13 7.81
C GLN A 77 -6.25 -3.51 6.56
N TYR A 78 -5.15 -2.83 6.33
CA TYR A 78 -4.31 -3.09 5.17
C TYR A 78 -2.91 -3.44 5.65
N LYS A 79 -2.33 -4.47 5.05
CA LYS A 79 -0.98 -4.90 5.37
C LYS A 79 -0.13 -4.99 4.12
N LEU A 80 1.12 -4.57 4.27
CA LEU A 80 2.13 -4.71 3.25
C LEU A 80 2.95 -5.95 3.54
N SER A 81 3.08 -6.84 2.57
CA SER A 81 3.78 -8.10 2.77
C SER A 81 4.38 -8.60 1.46
N ARG A 82 5.54 -9.24 1.58
CA ARG A 82 6.17 -9.88 0.41
C ARG A 82 5.66 -11.28 0.16
N THR A 83 4.89 -11.82 1.10
CA THR A 83 4.30 -13.15 1.00
C THR A 83 2.82 -13.09 1.31
N LYS A 84 2.09 -14.13 0.96
CA LYS A 84 0.66 -14.19 1.29
C LYS A 84 0.47 -14.21 2.80
N ILE A 85 -0.57 -13.53 3.25
CA ILE A 85 -0.95 -13.55 4.66
C ILE A 85 -2.23 -14.34 4.85
N PRO A 86 -2.40 -15.01 6.00
CA PRO A 86 -3.64 -15.73 6.28
C PRO A 86 -4.81 -14.75 6.37
N ASN A 87 -5.94 -15.15 5.83
CA ASN A 87 -7.20 -14.40 5.91
C ASN A 87 -7.12 -13.01 5.28
N GLY A 88 -6.17 -12.80 4.40
CA GLY A 88 -6.04 -11.54 3.70
C GLY A 88 -6.52 -11.64 2.26
N SER A 89 -7.12 -10.56 1.77
CA SER A 89 -7.51 -10.43 0.38
C SER A 89 -6.51 -9.56 -0.34
N PHE A 90 -5.95 -10.06 -1.41
CA PHE A 90 -4.98 -9.31 -2.19
C PHE A 90 -5.64 -8.09 -2.84
N ILE A 91 -5.04 -6.93 -2.67
CA ILE A 91 -5.53 -5.68 -3.24
C ILE A 91 -4.72 -5.28 -4.47
N GLY A 92 -3.41 -5.38 -4.38
CA GLY A 92 -2.53 -4.97 -5.46
C GLY A 92 -1.10 -4.88 -5.00
N THR A 93 -0.21 -4.48 -5.90
CA THR A 93 1.20 -4.28 -5.57
C THR A 93 1.55 -2.81 -5.57
N VAL A 94 2.47 -2.44 -4.70
CA VAL A 94 2.98 -1.08 -4.64
C VAL A 94 3.88 -0.85 -5.85
N PHE A 95 3.61 0.18 -6.62
CA PHE A 95 4.45 0.53 -7.75
C PHE A 95 5.20 1.84 -7.53
N MET A 96 4.83 2.60 -6.53
CA MET A 96 5.51 3.85 -6.25
C MET A 96 5.33 4.20 -4.77
N ALA A 97 6.38 4.72 -4.19
CA ALA A 97 6.35 5.22 -2.81
C ALA A 97 6.89 6.63 -2.80
N VAL A 98 6.22 7.53 -2.06
CA VAL A 98 6.59 8.93 -1.99
C VAL A 98 6.69 9.33 -0.53
N ASN A 99 7.85 9.85 -0.16
CA ASN A 99 8.06 10.38 1.18
C ASN A 99 7.65 11.85 1.19
N GLN A 100 6.90 12.22 2.21
CA GLN A 100 6.49 13.61 2.40
C GLN A 100 7.48 14.31 3.33
N TYR A 101 7.79 15.55 3.00
CA TYR A 101 8.72 16.35 3.78
C TYR A 101 8.05 17.60 4.35
#